data_034799a2548c5ca28b521fe8b0150a1d
#
_entry.id   034799a2548c5ca28b521fe8b0150a1d
#
_cell.length_a   1.000
_cell.length_b   1.000
_cell.length_c   1.000
_cell.angle_alpha   90.00
_cell.angle_beta   90.00
_cell.angle_gamma   90.00
#
_symmetry.space_group_name_H-M   'P 1'
#
loop_
_entity.id
_entity.type
_entity.pdbx_description
1 polymer ?
#
loop_
_entity_poly.entity_id
_entity_poly.type
_entity_poly.pdbx_seq_one_letter_code
_entity_poly.pdbx_strand_id
1 'polypeptide(L)'
;MTRGVKLAGLIVRLASAGALALLACEPAAAQSTAEYFKGKTVSLVVGFGPGGANDVWARAIARHIPRHWPGSPSVVVQNQPGAGGLTLINQLTAVAPRDGTMIGLISRGIPLEPLLGGQGIQMDPRRMTWIGSPDRDTTVCAARKDAGVRQMQDLFEKELVVGATGSGADTAIYPEFLSALLGMKFKTVKGYKGSNEIFLAMERGEVQGICLANDSLARTPIMREGRASILFQAGLKPDDRLKDVPVGIDLARTTAEREALQLFFARVALGRPFVAPPGMAAERVAAIRAAFAATLADKEFVEDASKQGLTVDAISGEEIAGVIEDAYKTRPETIARTMKALGR
;
A
#
# COMPACT_ATOMS: atom_id res chain seq x y z
N MET A 1 1.44 -40.53 -74.51
CA MET A 1 2.55 -40.20 -73.55
C MET A 1 2.59 -38.75 -73.09
N THR A 2 1.45 -38.08 -72.86
CA THR A 2 1.43 -36.62 -72.57
C THR A 2 0.70 -36.20 -71.30
N ARG A 3 0.20 -37.14 -70.48
CA ARG A 3 -0.51 -36.86 -69.21
C ARG A 3 0.39 -36.89 -67.98
N GLY A 4 1.54 -37.59 -68.00
CA GLY A 4 2.43 -37.69 -66.81
C GLY A 4 3.31 -36.49 -66.53
N VAL A 5 3.65 -35.70 -67.55
CA VAL A 5 4.56 -34.55 -67.40
C VAL A 5 3.89 -33.34 -66.73
N LYS A 6 2.57 -33.15 -66.89
CA LYS A 6 1.87 -32.02 -66.28
C LYS A 6 1.61 -32.18 -64.76
N LEU A 7 1.52 -33.43 -64.29
CA LEU A 7 1.29 -33.70 -62.84
C LEU A 7 2.59 -33.51 -62.04
N ALA A 8 3.74 -33.86 -62.57
CA ALA A 8 5.04 -33.66 -61.92
C ALA A 8 5.40 -32.17 -61.72
N GLY A 9 5.07 -31.31 -62.72
CA GLY A 9 5.31 -29.89 -62.65
C GLY A 9 4.43 -29.16 -61.62
N LEU A 10 3.23 -29.67 -61.37
CA LEU A 10 2.30 -29.10 -60.35
C LEU A 10 2.73 -29.45 -58.93
N ILE A 11 3.22 -30.64 -58.66
CA ILE A 11 3.70 -31.09 -57.35
C ILE A 11 4.98 -30.35 -56.95
N VAL A 12 5.90 -30.12 -57.89
CA VAL A 12 7.14 -29.35 -57.64
C VAL A 12 6.83 -27.88 -57.32
N ARG A 13 5.84 -27.26 -57.96
CA ARG A 13 5.44 -25.89 -57.67
C ARG A 13 4.72 -25.71 -56.33
N LEU A 14 3.93 -26.70 -55.92
CA LEU A 14 3.30 -26.70 -54.59
C LEU A 14 4.30 -26.96 -53.44
N ALA A 15 5.31 -27.81 -53.68
CA ALA A 15 6.40 -28.03 -52.72
C ALA A 15 7.29 -26.82 -52.53
N SER A 16 7.56 -26.04 -53.58
CA SER A 16 8.33 -24.81 -53.51
C SER A 16 7.59 -23.66 -52.84
N ALA A 17 6.25 -23.59 -53.00
CA ALA A 17 5.44 -22.57 -52.30
C ALA A 17 5.30 -22.85 -50.79
N GLY A 18 5.24 -24.14 -50.39
CA GLY A 18 5.22 -24.57 -48.99
C GLY A 18 6.54 -24.31 -48.26
N ALA A 19 7.69 -24.48 -48.95
CA ALA A 19 9.00 -24.23 -48.38
C ALA A 19 9.28 -22.74 -48.17
N LEU A 20 8.76 -21.83 -49.01
CA LEU A 20 8.86 -20.40 -48.83
C LEU A 20 7.99 -19.84 -47.71
N ALA A 21 6.84 -20.48 -47.39
CA ALA A 21 5.96 -20.07 -46.33
C ALA A 21 6.49 -20.41 -44.91
N LEU A 22 7.38 -21.42 -44.80
CA LEU A 22 8.00 -21.81 -43.53
C LEU A 22 9.20 -20.92 -43.12
N LEU A 23 9.76 -20.12 -44.03
CA LEU A 23 10.88 -19.23 -43.75
C LEU A 23 10.48 -17.84 -43.28
N ALA A 24 9.19 -17.48 -43.26
CA ALA A 24 8.70 -16.17 -42.87
C ALA A 24 8.18 -16.07 -41.42
N CYS A 25 8.30 -17.13 -40.62
CA CYS A 25 7.99 -17.10 -39.21
C CYS A 25 9.27 -16.77 -38.42
N GLU A 26 9.83 -15.56 -38.64
CA GLU A 26 10.78 -15.02 -37.66
C GLU A 26 10.03 -14.92 -36.35
N PRO A 27 10.52 -15.48 -35.20
CA PRO A 27 9.96 -15.19 -33.92
C PRO A 27 10.05 -13.68 -33.73
N ALA A 28 8.92 -13.01 -33.66
CA ALA A 28 8.88 -11.61 -33.31
C ALA A 28 9.72 -11.46 -32.02
N ALA A 29 10.93 -10.94 -32.15
CA ALA A 29 11.82 -10.73 -31.01
C ALA A 29 11.04 -9.88 -30.02
N ALA A 30 10.66 -10.46 -28.90
CA ALA A 30 9.93 -9.75 -27.86
C ALA A 30 10.80 -8.55 -27.47
N GLN A 31 10.30 -7.33 -27.64
CA GLN A 31 10.99 -6.11 -27.31
C GLN A 31 11.51 -6.22 -25.86
N SER A 32 12.81 -6.04 -25.65
CA SER A 32 13.35 -6.13 -24.28
C SER A 32 12.69 -5.10 -23.37
N THR A 33 12.55 -5.43 -22.09
CA THR A 33 11.96 -4.50 -21.11
C THR A 33 12.66 -3.15 -21.08
N ALA A 34 13.99 -3.12 -21.27
CA ALA A 34 14.76 -1.90 -21.33
C ALA A 34 14.42 -1.04 -22.56
N GLU A 35 14.29 -1.66 -23.72
CA GLU A 35 13.91 -0.97 -24.95
C GLU A 35 12.46 -0.47 -24.88
N TYR A 36 11.58 -1.26 -24.25
CA TYR A 36 10.19 -0.86 -24.02
C TYR A 36 10.07 0.43 -23.21
N PHE A 37 10.81 0.56 -22.09
CA PHE A 37 10.72 1.72 -21.20
C PHE A 37 11.56 2.92 -21.63
N LYS A 38 12.48 2.76 -22.57
CA LYS A 38 13.33 3.84 -23.07
C LYS A 38 12.49 5.00 -23.60
N GLY A 39 12.71 6.20 -23.05
CA GLY A 39 11.98 7.42 -23.41
C GLY A 39 10.51 7.48 -22.96
N LYS A 40 10.02 6.49 -22.21
CA LYS A 40 8.67 6.52 -21.66
C LYS A 40 8.60 7.33 -20.36
N THR A 41 7.39 7.74 -20.03
CA THR A 41 7.05 8.30 -18.72
C THR A 41 6.20 7.30 -17.96
N VAL A 42 6.59 7.01 -16.72
CA VAL A 42 5.81 6.21 -15.76
C VAL A 42 5.10 7.15 -14.80
N SER A 43 3.77 7.01 -14.70
CA SER A 43 2.97 7.72 -13.72
C SER A 43 2.98 6.98 -12.39
N LEU A 44 3.57 7.58 -11.36
CA LEU A 44 3.45 7.12 -9.97
C LEU A 44 2.32 7.90 -9.31
N VAL A 45 1.15 7.26 -9.20
CA VAL A 45 -0.05 7.91 -8.71
C VAL A 45 -0.24 7.63 -7.22
N VAL A 46 -0.38 8.69 -6.44
CA VAL A 46 -0.56 8.64 -4.99
C VAL A 46 -2.04 8.84 -4.66
N GLY A 47 -2.68 7.87 -4.01
CA GLY A 47 -4.10 7.91 -3.61
C GLY A 47 -4.43 8.91 -2.49
N PHE A 48 -3.54 9.87 -2.25
CA PHE A 48 -3.62 10.88 -1.18
C PHE A 48 -3.23 12.26 -1.69
N GLY A 49 -3.59 13.30 -0.92
CA GLY A 49 -3.18 14.67 -1.20
C GLY A 49 -1.66 14.89 -1.08
N PRO A 50 -1.15 15.97 -1.69
CA PRO A 50 0.27 16.30 -1.64
C PRO A 50 0.75 16.68 -0.23
N GLY A 51 2.05 16.48 0.04
CA GLY A 51 2.73 16.85 1.28
C GLY A 51 2.52 15.89 2.45
N GLY A 52 1.64 14.88 2.34
CA GLY A 52 1.50 13.81 3.34
C GLY A 52 2.62 12.77 3.22
N ALA A 53 2.72 11.86 4.21
CA ALA A 53 3.79 10.87 4.25
C ALA A 53 3.86 9.98 2.99
N ASN A 54 2.72 9.59 2.43
CA ASN A 54 2.69 8.80 1.20
C ASN A 54 3.25 9.58 -0.01
N ASP A 55 2.92 10.87 -0.12
CA ASP A 55 3.45 11.74 -1.18
C ASP A 55 4.95 11.97 -1.04
N VAL A 56 5.44 12.16 0.19
CA VAL A 56 6.88 12.30 0.47
C VAL A 56 7.65 11.05 0.05
N TRP A 57 7.17 9.85 0.42
CA TRP A 57 7.74 8.58 0.00
C TRP A 57 7.74 8.40 -1.53
N ALA A 58 6.60 8.67 -2.17
CA ALA A 58 6.49 8.55 -3.63
C ALA A 58 7.47 9.47 -4.36
N ARG A 59 7.63 10.71 -3.89
CA ARG A 59 8.58 11.67 -4.49
C ARG A 59 10.03 11.28 -4.22
N ALA A 60 10.35 10.77 -3.03
CA ALA A 60 11.68 10.25 -2.75
C ALA A 60 12.03 9.09 -3.70
N ILE A 61 11.15 8.10 -3.84
CA ILE A 61 11.34 6.97 -4.77
C ILE A 61 11.43 7.45 -6.21
N ALA A 62 10.55 8.34 -6.67
CA ALA A 62 10.52 8.82 -8.05
C ALA A 62 11.82 9.52 -8.48
N ARG A 63 12.54 10.18 -7.57
CA ARG A 63 13.84 10.80 -7.87
C ARG A 63 14.96 9.79 -8.14
N HIS A 64 14.87 8.62 -7.52
CA HIS A 64 15.96 7.65 -7.53
C HIS A 64 15.71 6.42 -8.40
N ILE A 65 14.47 5.94 -8.50
CA ILE A 65 14.12 4.69 -9.19
C ILE A 65 14.48 4.67 -10.69
N PRO A 66 14.46 5.78 -11.46
CA PRO A 66 14.81 5.75 -12.89
C PRO A 66 16.17 5.13 -13.17
N ARG A 67 17.19 5.35 -12.34
CA ARG A 67 18.53 4.81 -12.52
C ARG A 67 18.64 3.29 -12.35
N HIS A 68 17.66 2.69 -11.65
CA HIS A 68 17.57 1.24 -11.44
C HIS A 68 16.57 0.56 -12.38
N TRP A 69 15.76 1.36 -13.08
CA TRP A 69 14.72 0.84 -13.96
C TRP A 69 15.26 0.61 -15.37
N PRO A 70 15.11 -0.62 -15.95
CA PRO A 70 15.53 -0.88 -17.31
C PRO A 70 14.97 0.13 -18.30
N GLY A 71 15.84 0.75 -19.12
CA GLY A 71 15.47 1.82 -20.05
C GLY A 71 15.37 3.21 -19.43
N SER A 72 15.58 3.36 -18.13
CA SER A 72 15.63 4.63 -17.38
C SER A 72 14.46 5.58 -17.72
N PRO A 73 13.20 5.16 -17.58
CA PRO A 73 12.05 6.01 -17.88
C PRO A 73 11.98 7.20 -16.93
N SER A 74 11.35 8.29 -17.38
CA SER A 74 10.98 9.37 -16.47
C SER A 74 9.87 8.90 -15.52
N VAL A 75 9.96 9.22 -14.22
CA VAL A 75 8.91 8.89 -13.24
C VAL A 75 8.29 10.17 -12.72
N VAL A 76 6.98 10.34 -12.93
CA VAL A 76 6.22 11.54 -12.56
C VAL A 76 5.21 11.19 -11.46
N VAL A 77 5.29 11.89 -10.34
CA VAL A 77 4.34 11.72 -9.23
C VAL A 77 3.09 12.56 -9.46
N GLN A 78 1.94 11.92 -9.35
CA GLN A 78 0.62 12.54 -9.45
C GLN A 78 -0.19 12.24 -8.19
N ASN A 79 -0.92 13.21 -7.65
CA ASN A 79 -1.79 13.01 -6.51
C ASN A 79 -3.24 12.88 -6.98
N GLN A 80 -3.89 11.78 -6.60
CA GLN A 80 -5.29 11.49 -6.88
C GLN A 80 -5.99 11.07 -5.58
N PRO A 81 -6.30 12.03 -4.69
CA PRO A 81 -6.95 11.71 -3.43
C PRO A 81 -8.36 11.20 -3.66
N GLY A 82 -8.77 10.20 -2.86
CA GLY A 82 -10.13 9.66 -2.91
C GLY A 82 -10.24 8.40 -2.05
N ALA A 83 -11.00 8.49 -0.94
CA ALA A 83 -11.31 7.40 -0.02
C ALA A 83 -10.08 6.52 0.36
N GLY A 84 -8.93 7.15 0.69
CA GLY A 84 -7.71 6.42 1.08
C GLY A 84 -7.06 5.63 -0.05
N GLY A 85 -7.28 6.01 -1.31
CA GLY A 85 -6.76 5.33 -2.50
C GLY A 85 -7.76 4.36 -3.16
N LEU A 86 -9.01 4.30 -2.69
CA LEU A 86 -10.05 3.47 -3.31
C LEU A 86 -10.33 3.87 -4.76
N THR A 87 -10.41 5.17 -5.03
CA THR A 87 -10.59 5.68 -6.41
C THR A 87 -9.45 5.23 -7.31
N LEU A 88 -8.21 5.34 -6.84
CA LEU A 88 -7.02 4.92 -7.57
C LEU A 88 -7.00 3.42 -7.82
N ILE A 89 -7.28 2.58 -6.82
CA ILE A 89 -7.22 1.12 -7.00
C ILE A 89 -8.29 0.64 -7.98
N ASN A 90 -9.49 1.23 -7.96
CA ASN A 90 -10.52 0.91 -8.94
C ASN A 90 -10.09 1.31 -10.36
N GLN A 91 -9.42 2.46 -10.52
CA GLN A 91 -8.84 2.87 -11.81
C GLN A 91 -7.76 1.89 -12.27
N LEU A 92 -6.82 1.49 -11.38
CA LEU A 92 -5.79 0.51 -11.71
C LEU A 92 -6.37 -0.84 -12.14
N THR A 93 -7.50 -1.22 -11.54
CA THR A 93 -8.16 -2.49 -11.86
C THR A 93 -8.90 -2.44 -13.20
N ALA A 94 -9.63 -1.35 -13.45
CA ALA A 94 -10.60 -1.29 -14.54
C ALA A 94 -10.01 -0.77 -15.86
N VAL A 95 -9.18 0.30 -15.82
CA VAL A 95 -8.82 1.06 -17.03
C VAL A 95 -7.34 1.36 -17.19
N ALA A 96 -6.52 1.16 -16.16
CA ALA A 96 -5.09 1.47 -16.27
C ALA A 96 -4.36 0.55 -17.26
N PRO A 97 -3.34 1.07 -17.98
CA PRO A 97 -2.51 0.26 -18.87
C PRO A 97 -1.81 -0.88 -18.09
N ARG A 98 -1.85 -2.09 -18.64
CA ARG A 98 -1.20 -3.28 -18.04
C ARG A 98 0.24 -3.44 -18.53
N ASP A 99 0.92 -2.35 -18.75
CA ASP A 99 2.21 -2.29 -19.41
C ASP A 99 3.36 -1.77 -18.52
N GLY A 100 3.04 -1.39 -17.28
CA GLY A 100 4.00 -0.87 -16.31
C GLY A 100 4.19 0.64 -16.34
N THR A 101 3.46 1.37 -17.18
CA THR A 101 3.53 2.84 -17.25
C THR A 101 2.71 3.54 -16.17
N MET A 102 1.95 2.80 -15.37
CA MET A 102 1.20 3.32 -14.23
C MET A 102 1.37 2.44 -12.99
N ILE A 103 1.78 3.05 -11.88
CA ILE A 103 1.91 2.41 -10.55
C ILE A 103 1.17 3.27 -9.55
N GLY A 104 0.46 2.65 -8.62
CA GLY A 104 -0.27 3.32 -7.55
C GLY A 104 0.39 3.13 -6.18
N LEU A 105 0.25 4.13 -5.33
CA LEU A 105 0.49 4.06 -3.89
C LEU A 105 -0.84 4.29 -3.16
N ILE A 106 -1.30 3.28 -2.43
CA ILE A 106 -2.61 3.24 -1.78
C ILE A 106 -2.49 3.03 -0.27
N SER A 107 -3.61 3.16 0.47
CA SER A 107 -3.65 2.80 1.89
C SER A 107 -3.44 1.30 2.09
N ARG A 108 -2.68 0.96 3.12
CA ARG A 108 -2.46 -0.43 3.56
C ARG A 108 -3.75 -1.18 3.94
N GLY A 109 -4.83 -0.46 4.24
CA GLY A 109 -6.12 -1.06 4.54
C GLY A 109 -6.85 -1.59 3.31
N ILE A 110 -6.67 -0.95 2.17
CA ILE A 110 -7.39 -1.26 0.91
C ILE A 110 -7.32 -2.74 0.51
N PRO A 111 -6.18 -3.45 0.61
CA PRO A 111 -6.12 -4.87 0.23
C PRO A 111 -7.00 -5.79 1.06
N LEU A 112 -7.35 -5.42 2.28
CA LEU A 112 -8.21 -6.21 3.16
C LEU A 112 -9.68 -5.78 3.12
N GLU A 113 -9.99 -4.66 2.50
CA GLU A 113 -11.35 -4.12 2.43
C GLU A 113 -12.36 -5.07 1.76
N PRO A 114 -12.06 -5.77 0.63
CA PRO A 114 -13.00 -6.74 0.06
C PRO A 114 -13.34 -7.88 1.02
N LEU A 115 -12.36 -8.35 1.80
CA LEU A 115 -12.55 -9.40 2.81
C LEU A 115 -13.41 -8.91 3.99
N LEU A 116 -13.29 -7.62 4.34
CA LEU A 116 -13.92 -7.00 5.50
C LEU A 116 -15.20 -6.22 5.14
N GLY A 117 -15.84 -6.52 4.01
CA GLY A 117 -17.13 -5.94 3.61
C GLY A 117 -17.07 -4.49 3.16
N GLY A 118 -15.89 -4.01 2.76
CA GLY A 118 -15.72 -2.65 2.23
C GLY A 118 -16.55 -2.41 0.96
N GLN A 119 -17.22 -1.27 0.90
CA GLN A 119 -18.09 -0.92 -0.22
C GLN A 119 -17.32 -0.22 -1.35
N GLY A 120 -17.80 -0.39 -2.58
CA GLY A 120 -17.28 0.32 -3.76
C GLY A 120 -15.94 -0.19 -4.28
N ILE A 121 -15.48 -1.36 -3.84
CA ILE A 121 -14.20 -1.95 -4.25
C ILE A 121 -14.43 -2.93 -5.40
N GLN A 122 -13.70 -2.72 -6.51
CA GLN A 122 -13.82 -3.53 -7.73
C GLN A 122 -12.63 -4.47 -7.94
N MET A 123 -11.64 -4.45 -7.04
CA MET A 123 -10.45 -5.29 -7.16
C MET A 123 -10.58 -6.62 -6.41
N ASP A 124 -9.91 -7.66 -6.93
CA ASP A 124 -9.46 -8.81 -6.14
C ASP A 124 -7.99 -8.59 -5.77
N PRO A 125 -7.65 -8.39 -4.49
CA PRO A 125 -6.27 -8.06 -4.08
C PRO A 125 -5.28 -9.19 -4.37
N ARG A 126 -5.74 -10.46 -4.47
CA ARG A 126 -4.91 -11.62 -4.82
C ARG A 126 -4.49 -11.62 -6.30
N ARG A 127 -5.17 -10.83 -7.14
CA ARG A 127 -4.88 -10.69 -8.58
C ARG A 127 -4.09 -9.44 -8.92
N MET A 128 -3.94 -8.51 -7.98
CA MET A 128 -3.18 -7.29 -8.20
C MET A 128 -1.67 -7.55 -8.26
N THR A 129 -0.95 -6.69 -8.93
CA THR A 129 0.51 -6.76 -9.01
C THR A 129 1.13 -5.93 -7.89
N TRP A 130 1.44 -6.56 -6.76
CA TRP A 130 2.12 -5.90 -5.65
C TRP A 130 3.59 -5.73 -5.98
N ILE A 131 4.09 -4.48 -5.89
CA ILE A 131 5.48 -4.13 -6.20
C ILE A 131 6.35 -4.23 -4.96
N GLY A 132 5.89 -3.67 -3.85
CA GLY A 132 6.58 -3.66 -2.57
C GLY A 132 6.14 -2.49 -1.70
N SER A 133 6.79 -2.34 -0.55
CA SER A 133 6.67 -1.19 0.35
C SER A 133 8.05 -0.69 0.75
N PRO A 134 8.26 0.62 0.90
CA PRO A 134 9.54 1.17 1.35
C PRO A 134 9.71 1.07 2.87
N ASP A 135 8.64 0.87 3.64
CA ASP A 135 8.67 0.85 5.09
C ASP A 135 7.71 -0.19 5.71
N ARG A 136 7.98 -0.52 6.98
CA ARG A 136 7.11 -1.32 7.88
C ARG A 136 6.56 -0.45 9.01
N ASP A 137 6.25 0.80 8.73
CA ASP A 137 5.88 1.77 9.75
C ASP A 137 4.66 1.33 10.57
N THR A 138 4.83 1.34 11.88
CA THR A 138 3.82 0.93 12.84
C THR A 138 2.79 2.05 13.02
N THR A 139 1.50 1.70 13.04
CA THR A 139 0.47 2.64 13.47
C THR A 139 0.53 2.83 14.99
N VAL A 140 0.47 4.07 15.44
CA VAL A 140 0.38 4.42 16.86
C VAL A 140 -0.86 5.27 17.12
N CYS A 141 -1.42 5.17 18.33
CA CYS A 141 -2.40 6.12 18.82
C CYS A 141 -1.72 7.00 19.87
N ALA A 142 -1.82 8.32 19.71
CA ALA A 142 -1.19 9.30 20.58
C ALA A 142 -2.19 10.35 21.05
N ALA A 143 -1.93 10.87 22.23
CA ALA A 143 -2.71 11.93 22.86
C ALA A 143 -1.82 13.09 23.31
N ARG A 144 -2.38 14.29 23.35
CA ARG A 144 -1.80 15.44 24.05
C ARG A 144 -1.68 15.11 25.54
N LYS A 145 -0.60 15.56 26.18
CA LYS A 145 -0.39 15.30 27.61
C LYS A 145 -1.44 15.93 28.52
N ASP A 146 -2.09 17.00 28.07
CA ASP A 146 -3.16 17.71 28.78
C ASP A 146 -4.58 17.13 28.51
N ALA A 147 -4.70 16.11 27.64
CA ALA A 147 -5.99 15.48 27.32
C ALA A 147 -6.62 14.64 28.46
N GLY A 148 -5.87 14.42 29.55
CA GLY A 148 -6.34 13.58 30.67
C GLY A 148 -6.21 12.08 30.43
N VAL A 149 -5.89 11.64 29.21
CA VAL A 149 -5.58 10.26 28.82
C VAL A 149 -4.07 10.15 28.69
N ARG A 150 -3.43 9.32 29.54
CA ARG A 150 -1.97 9.24 29.65
C ARG A 150 -1.42 7.85 29.29
N GLN A 151 -2.27 6.84 29.35
CA GLN A 151 -1.93 5.46 29.06
C GLN A 151 -3.10 4.77 28.36
N MET A 152 -2.82 3.64 27.74
CA MET A 152 -3.78 2.85 26.97
C MET A 152 -5.03 2.48 27.77
N GLN A 153 -4.87 2.14 29.07
CA GLN A 153 -5.93 1.74 29.98
C GLN A 153 -6.95 2.87 30.24
N ASP A 154 -6.50 4.11 30.23
CA ASP A 154 -7.39 5.27 30.43
C ASP A 154 -8.51 5.34 29.38
N LEU A 155 -8.27 4.78 28.17
CA LEU A 155 -9.25 4.77 27.08
C LEU A 155 -10.50 3.91 27.36
N PHE A 156 -10.47 3.04 28.36
CA PHE A 156 -11.66 2.31 28.77
C PHE A 156 -12.60 3.15 29.68
N GLU A 157 -12.07 4.18 30.30
CA GLU A 157 -12.80 5.01 31.26
C GLU A 157 -13.03 6.45 30.77
N LYS A 158 -12.05 7.01 30.04
CA LYS A 158 -12.02 8.41 29.59
C LYS A 158 -12.15 8.52 28.08
N GLU A 159 -12.96 9.49 27.63
CA GLU A 159 -13.10 9.82 26.21
C GLU A 159 -11.83 10.52 25.70
N LEU A 160 -11.37 10.10 24.50
CA LEU A 160 -10.32 10.79 23.76
C LEU A 160 -10.88 11.23 22.41
N VAL A 161 -10.93 12.54 22.20
CA VAL A 161 -11.34 13.14 20.92
C VAL A 161 -10.17 13.09 19.95
N VAL A 162 -10.30 12.31 18.85
CA VAL A 162 -9.24 12.13 17.84
C VAL A 162 -9.64 12.69 16.49
N GLY A 163 -8.70 13.34 15.80
CA GLY A 163 -8.90 13.83 14.45
C GLY A 163 -8.73 12.73 13.39
N ALA A 164 -9.56 12.78 12.34
CA ALA A 164 -9.52 11.83 11.25
C ALA A 164 -9.77 12.47 9.88
N THR A 165 -9.12 11.94 8.83
CA THR A 165 -9.27 12.45 7.46
C THR A 165 -10.55 11.95 6.80
N GLY A 166 -10.77 10.64 6.80
CA GLY A 166 -11.95 10.04 6.17
C GLY A 166 -12.19 8.64 6.70
N SER A 167 -13.40 8.10 6.46
CA SER A 167 -13.85 6.83 7.04
C SER A 167 -13.00 5.61 6.65
N GLY A 168 -12.31 5.64 5.51
CA GLY A 168 -11.40 4.58 5.06
C GLY A 168 -9.94 4.76 5.48
N ALA A 169 -9.60 5.87 6.14
CA ALA A 169 -8.22 6.16 6.55
C ALA A 169 -7.90 5.57 7.92
N ASP A 170 -6.64 5.24 8.14
CA ASP A 170 -6.15 4.72 9.43
C ASP A 170 -6.55 5.63 10.61
N THR A 171 -6.52 6.95 10.41
CA THR A 171 -6.92 7.93 11.41
C THR A 171 -8.35 7.79 11.93
N ALA A 172 -9.26 7.20 11.14
CA ALA A 172 -10.64 6.91 11.54
C ALA A 172 -10.83 5.43 11.91
N ILE A 173 -10.33 4.52 11.06
CA ILE A 173 -10.62 3.09 11.20
C ILE A 173 -10.06 2.52 12.51
N TYR A 174 -8.86 2.91 12.93
CA TYR A 174 -8.27 2.36 14.16
C TYR A 174 -9.06 2.74 15.42
N PRO A 175 -9.34 4.02 15.70
CA PRO A 175 -10.10 4.38 16.86
C PRO A 175 -11.53 3.82 16.85
N GLU A 176 -12.21 3.81 15.70
CA GLU A 176 -13.57 3.28 15.57
C GLU A 176 -13.61 1.77 15.78
N PHE A 177 -12.69 1.03 15.18
CA PHE A 177 -12.60 -0.42 15.35
C PHE A 177 -12.30 -0.81 16.79
N LEU A 178 -11.35 -0.16 17.44
CA LEU A 178 -10.97 -0.44 18.82
C LEU A 178 -12.10 -0.07 19.80
N SER A 179 -12.83 1.01 19.52
CA SER A 179 -14.04 1.36 20.29
C SER A 179 -15.11 0.28 20.18
N ALA A 180 -15.39 -0.19 18.98
CA ALA A 180 -16.44 -1.18 18.74
C ALA A 180 -16.06 -2.60 19.24
N LEU A 181 -14.80 -3.00 19.08
CA LEU A 181 -14.34 -4.33 19.46
C LEU A 181 -14.08 -4.46 20.97
N LEU A 182 -13.44 -3.46 21.57
CA LEU A 182 -12.89 -3.52 22.93
C LEU A 182 -13.62 -2.62 23.92
N GLY A 183 -14.49 -1.71 23.45
CA GLY A 183 -15.19 -0.72 24.27
C GLY A 183 -14.31 0.47 24.68
N MET A 184 -13.26 0.78 23.91
CA MET A 184 -12.47 1.97 24.13
C MET A 184 -13.28 3.24 23.80
N LYS A 185 -13.04 4.33 24.53
CA LYS A 185 -13.82 5.57 24.42
C LYS A 185 -13.14 6.59 23.51
N PHE A 186 -13.00 6.22 22.22
CA PHE A 186 -12.61 7.19 21.21
C PHE A 186 -13.83 7.92 20.64
N LYS A 187 -13.68 9.24 20.43
CA LYS A 187 -14.62 10.06 19.67
C LYS A 187 -13.90 10.62 18.44
N THR A 188 -14.29 10.15 17.26
CA THR A 188 -13.62 10.49 16.01
C THR A 188 -14.26 11.71 15.35
N VAL A 189 -13.46 12.76 15.10
CA VAL A 189 -13.85 13.96 14.34
C VAL A 189 -13.28 13.84 12.94
N LYS A 190 -14.14 13.62 11.95
CA LYS A 190 -13.78 13.40 10.55
C LYS A 190 -13.84 14.71 9.75
N GLY A 191 -13.18 14.72 8.56
CA GLY A 191 -13.28 15.80 7.58
C GLY A 191 -12.01 16.60 7.38
N TYR A 192 -10.94 16.29 8.08
CA TYR A 192 -9.63 16.88 7.81
C TYR A 192 -9.09 16.41 6.46
N LYS A 193 -8.49 17.30 5.67
CA LYS A 193 -7.95 16.97 4.33
C LYS A 193 -6.67 16.13 4.40
N GLY A 194 -5.93 16.19 5.52
CA GLY A 194 -4.70 15.47 5.73
C GLY A 194 -4.25 15.50 7.19
N SER A 195 -3.25 14.67 7.53
CA SER A 195 -2.70 14.61 8.89
C SER A 195 -2.14 15.94 9.38
N ASN A 196 -1.61 16.78 8.49
CA ASN A 196 -1.10 18.11 8.85
C ASN A 196 -2.19 19.00 9.44
N GLU A 197 -3.41 18.98 8.89
CA GLU A 197 -4.54 19.72 9.47
C GLU A 197 -4.93 19.17 10.85
N ILE A 198 -4.86 17.85 11.05
CA ILE A 198 -5.11 17.24 12.36
C ILE A 198 -4.05 17.65 13.37
N PHE A 199 -2.77 17.70 12.97
CA PHE A 199 -1.70 18.16 13.86
C PHE A 199 -1.91 19.62 14.30
N LEU A 200 -2.31 20.49 13.37
CA LEU A 200 -2.66 21.87 13.69
C LEU A 200 -3.88 21.95 14.63
N ALA A 201 -4.89 21.11 14.41
CA ALA A 201 -6.06 21.02 15.28
C ALA A 201 -5.69 20.50 16.69
N MET A 202 -4.76 19.54 16.79
CA MET A 202 -4.18 19.12 18.06
C MET A 202 -3.44 20.28 18.75
N GLU A 203 -2.65 21.03 18.03
CA GLU A 203 -1.91 22.20 18.61
C GLU A 203 -2.85 23.27 19.15
N ARG A 204 -4.00 23.50 18.49
CA ARG A 204 -5.04 24.44 18.91
C ARG A 204 -5.96 23.89 20.00
N GLY A 205 -5.89 22.59 20.31
CA GLY A 205 -6.78 21.94 21.28
C GLY A 205 -8.17 21.60 20.76
N GLU A 206 -8.40 21.65 19.44
CA GLU A 206 -9.67 21.30 18.80
C GLU A 206 -9.91 19.78 18.86
N VAL A 207 -8.83 19.00 18.77
CA VAL A 207 -8.82 17.55 19.03
C VAL A 207 -7.66 17.20 19.97
N GLN A 208 -7.80 16.07 20.66
CA GLN A 208 -6.88 15.67 21.73
C GLN A 208 -5.83 14.68 21.26
N GLY A 209 -6.08 13.96 20.17
CA GLY A 209 -5.20 12.89 19.71
C GLY A 209 -5.41 12.50 18.26
N ILE A 210 -4.68 11.45 17.87
CA ILE A 210 -4.69 10.90 16.52
C ILE A 210 -4.17 9.46 16.54
N CYS A 211 -4.67 8.61 15.63
CA CYS A 211 -4.09 7.30 15.33
C CYS A 211 -3.53 7.32 13.90
N LEU A 212 -2.21 7.12 13.74
CA LEU A 212 -1.57 7.10 12.41
C LEU A 212 -0.18 6.45 12.46
N ALA A 213 0.47 6.38 11.31
CA ALA A 213 1.85 5.91 11.15
C ALA A 213 2.85 6.69 12.04
N ASN A 214 3.67 5.97 12.80
CA ASN A 214 4.59 6.53 13.79
C ASN A 214 5.57 7.55 13.19
N ASP A 215 6.15 7.27 12.02
CA ASP A 215 7.09 8.18 11.35
C ASP A 215 6.44 9.54 11.01
N SER A 216 5.15 9.55 10.72
CA SER A 216 4.43 10.79 10.47
C SER A 216 4.26 11.62 11.74
N LEU A 217 3.95 10.95 12.86
CA LEU A 217 3.76 11.59 14.15
C LEU A 217 5.09 12.11 14.73
N ALA A 218 6.13 11.28 14.71
CA ALA A 218 7.43 11.59 15.30
C ALA A 218 8.08 12.88 14.74
N ARG A 219 7.73 13.24 13.50
CA ARG A 219 8.23 14.47 12.85
C ARG A 219 7.51 15.74 13.28
N THR A 220 6.41 15.64 14.00
CA THR A 220 5.61 16.80 14.40
C THR A 220 6.25 17.59 15.53
N PRO A 221 6.06 18.94 15.58
CA PRO A 221 6.52 19.74 16.71
C PRO A 221 5.95 19.26 18.04
N ILE A 222 4.66 18.92 18.10
CA ILE A 222 3.98 18.49 19.33
C ILE A 222 4.65 17.24 19.97
N MET A 223 5.20 16.34 19.15
CA MET A 223 5.96 15.18 19.65
C MET A 223 7.38 15.54 20.05
N ARG A 224 8.10 16.29 19.20
CA ARG A 224 9.49 16.70 19.49
C ARG A 224 9.62 17.54 20.74
N GLU A 225 8.63 18.39 21.01
CA GLU A 225 8.54 19.23 22.21
C GLU A 225 7.98 18.46 23.42
N GLY A 226 7.67 17.20 23.26
CA GLY A 226 7.16 16.36 24.34
C GLY A 226 5.77 16.76 24.85
N ARG A 227 4.95 17.44 24.03
CA ARG A 227 3.57 17.87 24.37
C ARG A 227 2.51 16.81 24.11
N ALA A 228 2.87 15.73 23.39
CA ALA A 228 2.04 14.54 23.20
C ALA A 228 2.82 13.29 23.58
N SER A 229 2.10 12.20 23.81
CA SER A 229 2.67 10.89 24.13
C SER A 229 1.96 9.81 23.33
N ILE A 230 2.69 8.77 22.93
CA ILE A 230 2.13 7.56 22.32
C ILE A 230 1.50 6.74 23.43
N LEU A 231 0.23 6.36 23.28
CA LEU A 231 -0.52 5.55 24.24
C LEU A 231 -0.28 4.06 24.02
N PHE A 232 -0.24 3.64 22.76
CA PHE A 232 0.04 2.28 22.34
C PHE A 232 0.41 2.21 20.85
N GLN A 233 1.07 1.14 20.46
CA GLN A 233 1.35 0.78 19.07
C GLN A 233 0.31 -0.25 18.60
N ALA A 234 -0.40 0.05 17.51
CA ALA A 234 -1.43 -0.80 16.94
C ALA A 234 -0.81 -1.81 15.97
N GLY A 235 -0.30 -2.89 16.51
CA GLY A 235 0.40 -3.93 15.75
C GLY A 235 0.32 -5.29 16.41
N LEU A 236 0.90 -6.30 15.75
CA LEU A 236 0.96 -7.69 16.20
C LEU A 236 2.22 -7.97 17.06
N LYS A 237 3.26 -7.17 16.88
CA LYS A 237 4.55 -7.27 17.55
C LYS A 237 5.03 -5.88 17.91
N PRO A 238 5.90 -5.75 18.93
CA PRO A 238 6.56 -4.48 19.23
C PRO A 238 7.42 -4.03 18.05
N ASP A 239 7.42 -2.73 17.80
CA ASP A 239 8.39 -2.06 16.93
C ASP A 239 9.64 -1.77 17.75
N ASP A 240 10.82 -2.12 17.23
CA ASP A 240 12.10 -1.92 17.93
C ASP A 240 12.38 -0.47 18.30
N ARG A 241 11.75 0.48 17.61
CA ARG A 241 11.82 1.92 17.88
C ARG A 241 10.90 2.36 19.03
N LEU A 242 9.97 1.49 19.45
CA LEU A 242 8.89 1.76 20.40
C LEU A 242 8.85 0.72 21.55
N LYS A 243 10.01 0.27 22.03
CA LYS A 243 10.14 -0.86 22.99
C LYS A 243 9.33 -0.66 24.27
N ASP A 244 9.21 0.58 24.75
CA ASP A 244 8.49 0.93 25.98
C ASP A 244 7.01 1.25 25.76
N VAL A 245 6.52 1.16 24.50
CA VAL A 245 5.14 1.46 24.16
C VAL A 245 4.33 0.16 24.11
N PRO A 246 3.20 0.05 24.85
CA PRO A 246 2.37 -1.15 24.84
C PRO A 246 1.90 -1.55 23.44
N VAL A 247 1.76 -2.86 23.18
CA VAL A 247 1.32 -3.39 21.87
C VAL A 247 -0.17 -3.63 21.89
N GLY A 248 -0.84 -3.18 20.84
CA GLY A 248 -2.30 -3.22 20.75
C GLY A 248 -2.92 -4.62 20.73
N ILE A 249 -2.17 -5.65 20.29
CA ILE A 249 -2.65 -7.04 20.35
C ILE A 249 -2.87 -7.52 21.79
N ASP A 250 -2.16 -6.96 22.75
CA ASP A 250 -2.26 -7.34 24.17
C ASP A 250 -3.47 -6.70 24.87
N LEU A 251 -4.23 -5.85 24.17
CA LEU A 251 -5.53 -5.35 24.60
C LEU A 251 -6.62 -6.44 24.59
N ALA A 252 -6.42 -7.54 23.86
CA ALA A 252 -7.37 -8.62 23.76
C ALA A 252 -7.58 -9.31 25.13
N ARG A 253 -8.81 -9.38 25.60
CA ARG A 253 -9.24 -10.06 26.82
C ARG A 253 -9.73 -11.48 26.56
N THR A 254 -10.08 -11.79 25.30
CA THR A 254 -10.57 -13.08 24.84
C THR A 254 -9.82 -13.54 23.59
N THR A 255 -9.80 -14.87 23.34
CA THR A 255 -9.25 -15.42 22.08
C THR A 255 -9.93 -14.80 20.87
N ALA A 256 -11.23 -14.58 20.93
CA ALA A 256 -12.01 -14.03 19.85
C ALA A 256 -11.69 -12.55 19.54
N GLU A 257 -11.41 -11.74 20.57
CA GLU A 257 -10.89 -10.38 20.39
C GLU A 257 -9.49 -10.40 19.79
N ARG A 258 -8.63 -11.29 20.29
CA ARG A 258 -7.23 -11.45 19.77
C ARG A 258 -7.23 -11.82 18.30
N GLU A 259 -8.05 -12.74 17.85
CA GLU A 259 -8.15 -13.12 16.44
C GLU A 259 -8.70 -11.98 15.57
N ALA A 260 -9.68 -11.22 16.04
CA ALA A 260 -10.19 -10.06 15.31
C ALA A 260 -9.13 -8.95 15.22
N LEU A 261 -8.36 -8.70 16.29
CA LEU A 261 -7.21 -7.79 16.27
C LEU A 261 -6.12 -8.28 15.33
N GLN A 262 -5.81 -9.59 15.30
CA GLN A 262 -4.82 -10.17 14.38
C GLN A 262 -5.21 -9.90 12.92
N LEU A 263 -6.45 -10.18 12.53
CA LEU A 263 -6.93 -9.91 11.19
C LEU A 263 -6.89 -8.41 10.87
N PHE A 264 -7.34 -7.57 11.80
CA PHE A 264 -7.35 -6.12 11.59
C PHE A 264 -5.94 -5.54 11.49
N PHE A 265 -5.02 -5.94 12.37
CA PHE A 265 -3.64 -5.43 12.38
C PHE A 265 -2.75 -6.05 11.28
N ALA A 266 -3.19 -7.10 10.58
CA ALA A 266 -2.47 -7.63 9.43
C ALA A 266 -2.14 -6.54 8.38
N ARG A 267 -2.98 -5.50 8.28
CA ARG A 267 -2.72 -4.33 7.41
C ARG A 267 -1.39 -3.63 7.71
N VAL A 268 -0.92 -3.64 8.95
CA VAL A 268 0.35 -3.01 9.34
C VAL A 268 1.53 -3.66 8.61
N ALA A 269 1.47 -4.99 8.41
CA ALA A 269 2.50 -5.74 7.70
C ALA A 269 2.55 -5.44 6.18
N LEU A 270 1.60 -4.67 5.65
CA LEU A 270 1.60 -4.25 4.24
C LEU A 270 2.39 -2.94 4.02
N GLY A 271 2.74 -2.23 5.09
CA GLY A 271 3.49 -0.98 5.03
C GLY A 271 2.78 0.10 4.20
N ARG A 272 3.46 0.66 3.20
CA ARG A 272 2.93 1.59 2.19
C ARG A 272 2.92 0.91 0.82
N PRO A 273 1.89 0.13 0.47
CA PRO A 273 1.95 -0.74 -0.68
C PRO A 273 1.93 0.02 -2.00
N PHE A 274 2.95 -0.23 -2.80
CA PHE A 274 3.02 0.13 -4.21
C PHE A 274 2.42 -1.01 -5.03
N VAL A 275 1.52 -0.67 -5.93
CA VAL A 275 0.70 -1.64 -6.66
C VAL A 275 0.57 -1.23 -8.13
N ALA A 276 0.57 -2.21 -9.01
CA ALA A 276 0.31 -2.04 -10.43
C ALA A 276 -0.92 -2.84 -10.87
N PRO A 277 -1.47 -2.57 -12.07
CA PRO A 277 -2.62 -3.28 -12.60
C PRO A 277 -2.45 -4.79 -12.63
N PRO A 278 -3.53 -5.58 -12.57
CA PRO A 278 -3.47 -7.02 -12.71
C PRO A 278 -3.18 -7.42 -14.17
N GLY A 279 -2.55 -8.59 -14.38
CA GLY A 279 -2.35 -9.18 -15.70
C GLY A 279 -1.25 -8.51 -16.53
N MET A 280 -0.27 -7.90 -15.89
CA MET A 280 0.96 -7.44 -16.53
C MET A 280 1.86 -8.62 -16.95
N ALA A 281 2.67 -8.43 -17.99
CA ALA A 281 3.68 -9.41 -18.38
C ALA A 281 4.68 -9.67 -17.24
N ALA A 282 4.97 -10.94 -16.95
CA ALA A 282 5.81 -11.33 -15.82
C ALA A 282 7.20 -10.67 -15.83
N GLU A 283 7.80 -10.52 -17.01
CA GLU A 283 9.10 -9.86 -17.19
C GLU A 283 9.08 -8.39 -16.74
N ARG A 284 7.99 -7.66 -17.05
CA ARG A 284 7.84 -6.26 -16.62
C ARG A 284 7.61 -6.16 -15.13
N VAL A 285 6.81 -7.07 -14.57
CA VAL A 285 6.64 -7.15 -13.10
C VAL A 285 7.97 -7.37 -12.41
N ALA A 286 8.76 -8.35 -12.87
CA ALA A 286 10.07 -8.66 -12.32
C ALA A 286 11.01 -7.45 -12.41
N ALA A 287 11.04 -6.76 -13.56
CA ALA A 287 11.88 -5.58 -13.77
C ALA A 287 11.50 -4.42 -12.82
N ILE A 288 10.20 -4.16 -12.64
CA ILE A 288 9.72 -3.09 -11.75
C ILE A 288 10.05 -3.42 -10.29
N ARG A 289 9.81 -4.66 -9.85
CA ARG A 289 10.16 -5.11 -8.49
C ARG A 289 11.66 -5.03 -8.23
N ALA A 290 12.48 -5.46 -9.19
CA ALA A 290 13.94 -5.36 -9.10
C ALA A 290 14.39 -3.90 -9.00
N ALA A 291 13.85 -3.01 -9.83
CA ALA A 291 14.15 -1.58 -9.78
C ALA A 291 13.73 -0.95 -8.43
N PHE A 292 12.57 -1.32 -7.93
CA PHE A 292 12.08 -0.86 -6.63
C PHE A 292 12.99 -1.33 -5.48
N ALA A 293 13.32 -2.62 -5.43
CA ALA A 293 14.21 -3.19 -4.42
C ALA A 293 15.62 -2.58 -4.49
N ALA A 294 16.18 -2.43 -5.69
CA ALA A 294 17.49 -1.80 -5.89
C ALA A 294 17.49 -0.34 -5.44
N THR A 295 16.39 0.39 -5.67
CA THR A 295 16.23 1.77 -5.17
C THR A 295 16.27 1.82 -3.64
N LEU A 296 15.55 0.92 -2.97
CA LEU A 296 15.50 0.89 -1.51
C LEU A 296 16.83 0.45 -0.87
N ALA A 297 17.67 -0.28 -1.60
CA ALA A 297 19.00 -0.68 -1.16
C ALA A 297 20.12 0.34 -1.53
N ASP A 298 19.79 1.34 -2.34
CA ASP A 298 20.75 2.35 -2.81
C ASP A 298 21.11 3.32 -1.68
N LYS A 299 22.39 3.48 -1.42
CA LYS A 299 22.91 4.34 -0.35
C LYS A 299 22.48 5.80 -0.49
N GLU A 300 22.50 6.36 -1.71
CA GLU A 300 22.06 7.75 -1.93
C GLU A 300 20.58 7.91 -1.66
N PHE A 301 19.75 6.92 -2.02
CA PHE A 301 18.35 6.93 -1.67
C PHE A 301 18.14 6.87 -0.16
N VAL A 302 18.82 5.95 0.53
CA VAL A 302 18.70 5.78 2.00
C VAL A 302 19.13 7.06 2.73
N GLU A 303 20.19 7.72 2.28
CA GLU A 303 20.64 9.01 2.83
C GLU A 303 19.63 10.13 2.56
N ASP A 304 19.08 10.23 1.34
CA ASP A 304 18.05 11.21 0.99
C ASP A 304 16.76 10.98 1.81
N ALA A 305 16.33 9.73 1.93
CA ALA A 305 15.19 9.35 2.77
C ALA A 305 15.42 9.74 4.24
N SER A 306 16.58 9.41 4.79
CA SER A 306 16.95 9.74 6.18
C SER A 306 16.92 11.25 6.46
N LYS A 307 17.44 12.08 5.53
CA LYS A 307 17.38 13.55 5.64
C LYS A 307 15.94 14.09 5.70
N GLN A 308 14.98 13.35 5.14
CA GLN A 308 13.55 13.66 5.18
C GLN A 308 12.84 13.02 6.38
N GLY A 309 13.57 12.33 7.28
CA GLY A 309 13.03 11.62 8.42
C GLY A 309 12.27 10.35 8.04
N LEU A 310 12.59 9.76 6.89
CA LEU A 310 12.04 8.50 6.43
C LEU A 310 13.00 7.35 6.80
N THR A 311 12.47 6.26 7.35
CA THR A 311 13.24 5.06 7.68
C THR A 311 12.91 3.97 6.67
N VAL A 312 13.91 3.49 5.94
CA VAL A 312 13.74 2.41 4.96
C VAL A 312 13.73 1.07 5.70
N ASP A 313 12.63 0.34 5.57
CA ASP A 313 12.45 -1.04 6.03
C ASP A 313 11.58 -1.77 5.00
N ALA A 314 12.22 -2.24 3.95
CA ALA A 314 11.57 -2.72 2.75
C ALA A 314 10.72 -3.98 2.96
N ILE A 315 9.58 -4.03 2.27
CA ILE A 315 8.74 -5.22 2.13
C ILE A 315 8.65 -5.55 0.64
N SER A 316 8.90 -6.80 0.26
CA SER A 316 8.76 -7.21 -1.14
C SER A 316 7.29 -7.33 -1.57
N GLY A 317 7.04 -7.32 -2.89
CA GLY A 317 5.70 -7.55 -3.42
C GLY A 317 5.18 -8.96 -3.13
N GLU A 318 6.07 -9.94 -3.02
CA GLU A 318 5.76 -11.32 -2.65
C GLU A 318 5.34 -11.41 -1.18
N GLU A 319 6.03 -10.72 -0.27
CA GLU A 319 5.64 -10.65 1.15
C GLU A 319 4.26 -10.00 1.31
N ILE A 320 3.98 -8.90 0.59
CA ILE A 320 2.65 -8.27 0.58
C ILE A 320 1.58 -9.26 0.11
N ALA A 321 1.82 -9.97 -1.00
CA ALA A 321 0.90 -10.97 -1.51
C ALA A 321 0.66 -12.11 -0.49
N GLY A 322 1.71 -12.57 0.18
CA GLY A 322 1.63 -13.60 1.23
C GLY A 322 0.76 -13.18 2.41
N VAL A 323 0.93 -11.96 2.91
CA VAL A 323 0.09 -11.42 3.99
C VAL A 323 -1.39 -11.36 3.58
N ILE A 324 -1.67 -10.96 2.33
CA ILE A 324 -3.03 -10.91 1.79
C ILE A 324 -3.61 -12.32 1.71
N GLU A 325 -2.89 -13.28 1.12
CA GLU A 325 -3.33 -14.68 1.02
C GLU A 325 -3.64 -15.28 2.40
N ASP A 326 -2.80 -15.03 3.39
CA ASP A 326 -3.01 -15.53 4.75
C ASP A 326 -4.23 -14.88 5.43
N ALA A 327 -4.47 -13.59 5.20
CA ALA A 327 -5.67 -12.92 5.69
C ALA A 327 -6.95 -13.55 5.10
N TYR A 328 -6.92 -13.95 3.82
CA TYR A 328 -8.05 -14.59 3.15
C TYR A 328 -8.31 -16.05 3.58
N LYS A 329 -7.39 -16.66 4.33
CA LYS A 329 -7.58 -17.98 4.99
C LYS A 329 -8.22 -17.87 6.38
N THR A 330 -8.50 -16.66 6.85
CA THR A 330 -9.12 -16.43 8.18
C THR A 330 -10.50 -17.05 8.25
N ARG A 331 -10.84 -17.61 9.40
CA ARG A 331 -12.13 -18.27 9.65
C ARG A 331 -13.30 -17.31 9.49
N PRO A 332 -14.45 -17.75 8.92
CA PRO A 332 -15.61 -16.91 8.67
C PRO A 332 -16.12 -16.19 9.94
N GLU A 333 -16.06 -16.83 11.10
CA GLU A 333 -16.54 -16.25 12.37
C GLU A 333 -15.67 -15.05 12.80
N THR A 334 -14.35 -15.16 12.58
CA THR A 334 -13.40 -14.07 12.87
C THR A 334 -13.59 -12.91 11.88
N ILE A 335 -13.81 -13.22 10.60
CA ILE A 335 -14.13 -12.21 9.57
C ILE A 335 -15.42 -11.48 9.97
N ALA A 336 -16.50 -12.20 10.28
CA ALA A 336 -17.79 -11.62 10.64
C ALA A 336 -17.70 -10.71 11.89
N ARG A 337 -16.93 -11.14 12.90
CA ARG A 337 -16.68 -10.33 14.11
C ARG A 337 -15.91 -9.05 13.77
N THR A 338 -14.88 -9.16 12.94
CA THR A 338 -14.08 -8.01 12.50
C THR A 338 -14.93 -7.03 11.70
N MET A 339 -15.78 -7.53 10.78
CA MET A 339 -16.74 -6.74 10.01
C MET A 339 -17.72 -6.00 10.93
N LYS A 340 -18.30 -6.70 11.90
CA LYS A 340 -19.22 -6.10 12.90
C LYS A 340 -18.53 -4.96 13.66
N ALA A 341 -17.29 -5.15 14.09
CA ALA A 341 -16.52 -4.10 14.78
C ALA A 341 -16.16 -2.92 13.86
N LEU A 342 -16.12 -3.13 12.54
CA LEU A 342 -15.99 -2.07 11.54
C LEU A 342 -17.33 -1.40 11.18
N GLY A 343 -18.44 -1.77 11.81
CA GLY A 343 -19.77 -1.25 11.51
C GLY A 343 -20.37 -1.76 10.20
N ARG A 344 -20.03 -2.99 9.82
CA ARG A 344 -20.39 -3.62 8.53
C ARG A 344 -21.15 -4.92 8.72
#